data_0fa73594d3020bf49392dbb56289eb8a
#
_entry.id   0fa73594d3020bf49392dbb56289eb8a
#
_cell.length_a   1.000
_cell.length_b   1.000
_cell.length_c   1.000
_cell.angle_alpha   90.00
_cell.angle_beta   90.00
_cell.angle_gamma   90.00
#
_symmetry.space_group_name_H-M   'P 1'
#
loop_
_entity.id
_entity.type
_entity.pdbx_description
1 polymer ?
#
loop_
_entity_poly.entity_id
_entity_poly.type
_entity_poly.pdbx_seq_one_letter_code
_entity_poly.pdbx_strand_id
1 'polypeptide(L)'
;MNRSTGARGIGMTSARTRDRLIQRLAEQGIRSPVVLERIRTVPRHLFVDEALASRAYEDTALPIGLGQTISQPYVVARMTESLLEGFEGKRVLEIGTGCGYQTAVLAPLVKEIFTVERIPKLLRKSRQRLRDLDLYNVRFRLGDGWDGWRKYGPYDGIIVAAAAPDIPPKLLEQLAPGGRLVIPVGPPGRQELCRITRQDDHFEHCSLGAVSFVPLVHGKV
;
A
#
# COMPACT_ATOMS: atom_id res chain seq x y z
N MET A 1 -6.20 6.40 -28.42
CA MET A 1 -7.20 5.80 -27.51
C MET A 1 -7.36 6.70 -26.31
N ASN A 2 -8.57 7.13 -26.00
CA ASN A 2 -8.83 8.21 -25.03
C ASN A 2 -8.58 7.72 -23.60
N ARG A 3 -7.46 8.14 -22.96
CA ARG A 3 -7.01 7.74 -21.60
C ARG A 3 -8.05 8.01 -20.51
N SER A 4 -8.96 8.97 -20.73
CA SER A 4 -9.98 9.37 -19.76
C SER A 4 -11.15 8.39 -19.59
N THR A 5 -11.48 7.61 -20.61
CA THR A 5 -12.61 6.66 -20.58
C THR A 5 -12.31 5.41 -19.75
N GLY A 6 -11.08 4.88 -19.80
CA GLY A 6 -10.67 3.72 -19.00
C GLY A 6 -10.70 3.99 -17.49
N ALA A 7 -10.28 5.18 -17.07
CA ALA A 7 -10.26 5.55 -15.66
C ALA A 7 -11.65 5.80 -15.06
N ARG A 8 -12.64 6.23 -15.85
CA ARG A 8 -14.03 6.48 -15.40
C ARG A 8 -14.79 5.21 -15.07
N GLY A 9 -14.52 4.11 -15.80
CA GLY A 9 -15.22 2.83 -15.65
C GLY A 9 -16.69 2.87 -16.06
N ILE A 10 -17.25 1.70 -16.38
CA ILE A 10 -18.65 1.48 -16.74
C ILE A 10 -19.16 0.26 -15.96
N GLY A 11 -20.47 0.16 -15.69
CA GLY A 11 -21.05 -0.98 -15.00
C GLY A 11 -20.44 -1.20 -13.62
N MET A 12 -19.87 -2.37 -13.38
CA MET A 12 -19.25 -2.75 -12.10
C MET A 12 -17.98 -1.96 -11.74
N THR A 13 -17.44 -1.15 -12.66
CA THR A 13 -16.30 -0.25 -12.40
C THR A 13 -16.71 1.23 -12.32
N SER A 14 -18.02 1.52 -12.36
CA SER A 14 -18.60 2.85 -12.37
C SER A 14 -18.38 3.65 -11.06
N ALA A 15 -18.61 4.96 -11.13
CA ALA A 15 -18.57 5.84 -9.95
C ALA A 15 -19.52 5.34 -8.84
N ARG A 16 -20.74 4.92 -9.18
CA ARG A 16 -21.71 4.38 -8.21
C ARG A 16 -21.19 3.16 -7.46
N THR A 17 -20.47 2.26 -8.14
CA THR A 17 -19.88 1.08 -7.48
C THR A 17 -18.74 1.48 -6.54
N ARG A 18 -17.95 2.48 -6.92
CA ARG A 18 -16.92 3.05 -6.05
C ARG A 18 -17.52 3.72 -4.82
N ASP A 19 -18.58 4.51 -4.98
CA ASP A 19 -19.28 5.19 -3.86
C ASP A 19 -19.82 4.16 -2.85
N ARG A 20 -20.37 3.04 -3.31
CA ARG A 20 -20.78 1.95 -2.42
C ARG A 20 -19.62 1.32 -1.65
N LEU A 21 -18.47 1.17 -2.28
CA LEU A 21 -17.26 0.73 -1.58
C LEU A 21 -16.89 1.73 -0.48
N ILE A 22 -16.83 3.03 -0.79
CA ILE A 22 -16.47 4.08 0.17
C ILE A 22 -17.42 4.10 1.37
N GLN A 23 -18.73 3.98 1.14
CA GLN A 23 -19.71 3.89 2.22
C GLN A 23 -19.40 2.69 3.13
N ARG A 24 -19.13 1.51 2.57
CA ARG A 24 -18.77 0.30 3.33
C ARG A 24 -17.50 0.50 4.16
N LEU A 25 -16.45 1.13 3.59
CA LEU A 25 -15.21 1.40 4.30
C LEU A 25 -15.44 2.37 5.48
N ALA A 26 -16.27 3.39 5.30
CA ALA A 26 -16.64 4.31 6.37
C ALA A 26 -17.43 3.59 7.49
N GLU A 27 -18.37 2.71 7.14
CA GLU A 27 -19.11 1.86 8.09
C GLU A 27 -18.19 0.90 8.87
N GLN A 28 -17.10 0.43 8.24
CA GLN A 28 -16.06 -0.38 8.87
C GLN A 28 -15.07 0.42 9.73
N GLY A 29 -15.23 1.75 9.84
CA GLY A 29 -14.44 2.59 10.73
C GLY A 29 -13.28 3.35 10.10
N ILE A 30 -13.17 3.40 8.77
CA ILE A 30 -12.24 4.34 8.10
C ILE A 30 -12.83 5.74 8.21
N ARG A 31 -12.10 6.66 8.84
CA ARG A 31 -12.58 8.01 9.19
C ARG A 31 -11.92 9.13 8.39
N SER A 32 -10.76 8.88 7.78
CA SER A 32 -10.02 9.88 7.02
C SER A 32 -10.70 10.20 5.68
N PRO A 33 -11.31 11.39 5.49
CA PRO A 33 -11.95 11.76 4.23
C PRO A 33 -10.97 11.76 3.05
N VAL A 34 -9.70 12.13 3.32
CA VAL A 34 -8.65 12.17 2.29
C VAL A 34 -8.32 10.77 1.80
N VAL A 35 -8.23 9.78 2.71
CA VAL A 35 -7.98 8.39 2.35
C VAL A 35 -9.16 7.81 1.59
N LEU A 36 -10.40 8.03 2.05
CA LEU A 36 -11.62 7.59 1.38
C LEU A 36 -11.69 8.17 -0.05
N GLU A 37 -11.40 9.45 -0.24
CA GLU A 37 -11.38 10.07 -1.56
C GLU A 37 -10.28 9.49 -2.46
N ARG A 38 -9.11 9.12 -1.92
CA ARG A 38 -8.07 8.42 -2.70
C ARG A 38 -8.52 7.04 -3.16
N ILE A 39 -9.12 6.23 -2.27
CA ILE A 39 -9.70 4.93 -2.64
C ILE A 39 -10.80 5.08 -3.70
N ARG A 40 -11.62 6.13 -3.60
CA ARG A 40 -12.69 6.44 -4.56
C ARG A 40 -12.15 6.79 -5.94
N THR A 41 -11.10 7.61 -6.01
CA THR A 41 -10.59 8.21 -7.26
C THR A 41 -9.59 7.34 -7.98
N VAL A 42 -8.75 6.57 -7.26
CA VAL A 42 -7.79 5.65 -7.88
C VAL A 42 -8.53 4.50 -8.58
N PRO A 43 -8.37 4.33 -9.90
CA PRO A 43 -9.12 3.32 -10.67
C PRO A 43 -8.59 1.91 -10.41
N ARG A 44 -8.98 1.29 -9.31
CA ARG A 44 -8.48 -0.01 -8.83
C ARG A 44 -8.56 -1.11 -9.90
N HIS A 45 -9.58 -1.08 -10.76
CA HIS A 45 -9.76 -2.05 -11.84
C HIS A 45 -8.62 -2.04 -12.87
N LEU A 46 -7.82 -0.98 -12.96
CA LEU A 46 -6.62 -0.93 -13.82
C LEU A 46 -5.41 -1.66 -13.20
N PHE A 47 -5.50 -2.07 -11.93
CA PHE A 47 -4.42 -2.74 -11.20
C PHE A 47 -4.58 -4.26 -11.11
N VAL A 48 -5.68 -4.79 -11.58
CA VAL A 48 -5.96 -6.23 -11.69
C VAL A 48 -5.95 -6.69 -13.15
N ASP A 49 -6.05 -8.00 -13.36
CA ASP A 49 -6.28 -8.55 -14.69
C ASP A 49 -7.68 -8.16 -15.19
N GLU A 50 -7.85 -7.99 -16.52
CA GLU A 50 -9.12 -7.59 -17.14
C GLU A 50 -10.27 -8.54 -16.76
N ALA A 51 -10.00 -9.84 -16.66
CA ALA A 51 -10.98 -10.84 -16.25
C ALA A 51 -11.51 -10.61 -14.80
N LEU A 52 -10.76 -9.88 -13.96
CA LEU A 52 -11.12 -9.55 -12.59
C LEU A 52 -11.61 -8.11 -12.42
N ALA A 53 -11.66 -7.32 -13.47
CA ALA A 53 -12.01 -5.90 -13.41
C ALA A 53 -13.39 -5.66 -12.79
N SER A 54 -14.39 -6.53 -13.08
CA SER A 54 -15.73 -6.45 -12.50
C SER A 54 -15.75 -6.64 -10.97
N ARG A 55 -14.77 -7.35 -10.42
CA ARG A 55 -14.62 -7.63 -8.98
C ARG A 55 -13.72 -6.63 -8.26
N ALA A 56 -13.08 -5.71 -8.97
CA ALA A 56 -12.07 -4.82 -8.43
C ALA A 56 -12.55 -3.95 -7.25
N TYR A 57 -13.86 -3.70 -7.16
CA TYR A 57 -14.48 -2.89 -6.09
C TYR A 57 -15.22 -3.73 -5.03
N GLU A 58 -15.04 -5.06 -5.06
CA GLU A 58 -15.34 -5.90 -3.91
C GLU A 58 -14.30 -5.61 -2.82
N ASP A 59 -14.73 -5.66 -1.55
CA ASP A 59 -13.80 -5.46 -0.42
C ASP A 59 -13.08 -6.78 -0.10
N THR A 60 -12.26 -7.22 -1.05
CA THR A 60 -11.47 -8.45 -0.97
C THR A 60 -10.13 -8.31 -1.68
N ALA A 61 -9.16 -9.15 -1.31
CA ALA A 61 -7.92 -9.31 -2.05
C ALA A 61 -8.16 -10.08 -3.35
N LEU A 62 -7.44 -9.70 -4.43
CA LEU A 62 -7.54 -10.36 -5.73
C LEU A 62 -6.13 -10.74 -6.24
N PRO A 63 -5.99 -11.83 -7.00
CA PRO A 63 -4.69 -12.22 -7.55
C PRO A 63 -4.21 -11.22 -8.63
N ILE A 64 -2.91 -10.96 -8.65
CA ILE A 64 -2.22 -10.15 -9.68
C ILE A 64 -1.17 -10.94 -10.45
N GLY A 65 -1.17 -12.26 -10.27
CA GLY A 65 -0.19 -13.19 -10.83
C GLY A 65 1.08 -13.31 -9.97
N LEU A 66 1.94 -14.26 -10.34
CA LEU A 66 3.22 -14.52 -9.67
C LEU A 66 3.08 -14.84 -8.17
N GLY A 67 1.95 -15.45 -7.77
CA GLY A 67 1.67 -15.76 -6.36
C GLY A 67 1.38 -14.53 -5.49
N GLN A 68 1.13 -13.35 -6.10
CA GLN A 68 0.88 -12.10 -5.38
C GLN A 68 -0.57 -11.64 -5.53
N THR A 69 -0.99 -10.75 -4.62
CA THR A 69 -2.33 -10.19 -4.59
C THR A 69 -2.31 -8.66 -4.49
N ILE A 70 -3.35 -8.02 -5.02
CA ILE A 70 -3.72 -6.67 -4.61
C ILE A 70 -4.48 -6.77 -3.29
N SER A 71 -4.06 -6.03 -2.28
CA SER A 71 -4.67 -6.07 -0.95
C SER A 71 -6.13 -5.61 -0.97
N GLN A 72 -6.93 -6.13 -0.04
CA GLN A 72 -8.32 -5.72 0.19
C GLN A 72 -8.42 -4.19 0.35
N PRO A 73 -9.41 -3.51 -0.26
CA PRO A 73 -9.58 -2.06 -0.14
C PRO A 73 -9.60 -1.53 1.29
N TYR A 74 -10.30 -2.22 2.20
CA TYR A 74 -10.30 -1.88 3.63
C TYR A 74 -8.89 -1.86 4.22
N VAL A 75 -8.10 -2.89 3.94
CA VAL A 75 -6.73 -3.00 4.47
C VAL A 75 -5.84 -1.88 3.92
N VAL A 76 -5.94 -1.56 2.61
CA VAL A 76 -5.21 -0.44 1.99
C VAL A 76 -5.60 0.89 2.66
N ALA A 77 -6.89 1.12 2.88
CA ALA A 77 -7.38 2.33 3.55
C ALA A 77 -6.88 2.39 5.00
N ARG A 78 -6.98 1.30 5.76
CA ARG A 78 -6.56 1.22 7.16
C ARG A 78 -5.05 1.45 7.33
N MET A 79 -4.24 0.84 6.48
CA MET A 79 -2.79 1.04 6.48
C MET A 79 -2.43 2.50 6.16
N THR A 80 -3.06 3.07 5.13
CA THR A 80 -2.82 4.46 4.73
C THR A 80 -3.26 5.44 5.82
N GLU A 81 -4.44 5.25 6.39
CA GLU A 81 -4.97 6.09 7.49
C GLU A 81 -4.06 6.03 8.72
N SER A 82 -3.68 4.82 9.16
CA SER A 82 -2.80 4.64 10.31
C SER A 82 -1.40 5.20 10.10
N LEU A 83 -0.89 5.17 8.88
CA LEU A 83 0.38 5.81 8.54
C LEU A 83 0.29 7.33 8.66
N LEU A 84 -0.82 7.91 8.18
CA LEU A 84 -0.98 9.37 8.02
C LEU A 84 -1.62 10.07 9.22
N GLU A 85 -2.10 9.36 10.22
CA GLU A 85 -2.74 9.95 11.40
C GLU A 85 -1.79 10.91 12.14
N GLY A 86 -2.11 12.24 12.17
CA GLY A 86 -1.27 13.26 12.79
C GLY A 86 0.11 13.44 12.13
N PHE A 87 0.22 13.14 10.85
CA PHE A 87 1.47 13.02 10.11
C PHE A 87 1.58 14.11 9.03
N GLU A 88 2.61 14.92 9.14
CA GLU A 88 3.00 15.87 8.07
C GLU A 88 4.05 15.24 7.13
N GLY A 89 3.85 13.96 6.81
CA GLY A 89 4.86 13.12 6.20
C GLY A 89 5.31 13.55 4.82
N LYS A 90 6.61 13.62 4.67
CA LYS A 90 7.28 14.06 3.45
C LYS A 90 7.83 12.88 2.65
N ARG A 91 8.42 11.89 3.33
CA ARG A 91 9.07 10.72 2.70
C ARG A 91 8.51 9.43 3.24
N VAL A 92 8.02 8.60 2.35
CA VAL A 92 7.50 7.27 2.69
C VAL A 92 8.27 6.19 1.96
N LEU A 93 8.65 5.13 2.67
CA LEU A 93 9.15 3.89 2.10
C LEU A 93 8.01 2.88 2.01
N GLU A 94 7.82 2.29 0.86
CA GLU A 94 6.91 1.17 0.64
C GLU A 94 7.71 -0.09 0.33
N ILE A 95 7.41 -1.18 1.03
CA ILE A 95 7.96 -2.51 0.78
C ILE A 95 6.86 -3.39 0.16
N GLY A 96 7.11 -3.88 -1.06
CA GLY A 96 6.14 -4.64 -1.83
C GLY A 96 5.27 -3.76 -2.72
N THR A 97 5.86 -3.19 -3.79
CA THR A 97 5.12 -2.38 -4.78
C THR A 97 3.95 -3.16 -5.40
N GLY A 98 4.14 -4.45 -5.67
CA GLY A 98 3.14 -5.30 -6.28
C GLY A 98 2.62 -4.76 -7.60
N CYS A 99 1.30 -4.57 -7.69
CA CYS A 99 0.67 -3.94 -8.85
C CYS A 99 0.76 -2.40 -8.85
N GLY A 100 1.17 -1.77 -7.72
CA GLY A 100 1.27 -0.32 -7.54
C GLY A 100 0.00 0.35 -7.01
N TYR A 101 -1.01 -0.40 -6.55
CA TYR A 101 -2.27 0.20 -6.08
C TYR A 101 -2.10 0.96 -4.76
N GLN A 102 -1.43 0.35 -3.76
CA GLN A 102 -1.10 1.03 -2.50
C GLN A 102 -0.27 2.30 -2.76
N THR A 103 0.71 2.20 -3.66
CA THR A 103 1.52 3.34 -4.11
C THR A 103 0.65 4.45 -4.70
N ALA A 104 -0.31 4.09 -5.60
CA ALA A 104 -1.20 5.06 -6.25
C ALA A 104 -2.15 5.77 -5.27
N VAL A 105 -2.61 5.07 -4.23
CA VAL A 105 -3.43 5.67 -3.17
C VAL A 105 -2.61 6.65 -2.35
N LEU A 106 -1.38 6.28 -1.99
CA LEU A 106 -0.52 7.03 -1.07
C LEU A 106 0.21 8.21 -1.74
N ALA A 107 0.63 8.08 -3.01
CA ALA A 107 1.49 9.05 -3.68
C ALA A 107 0.97 10.50 -3.64
N PRO A 108 -0.32 10.79 -3.88
CA PRO A 108 -0.82 12.16 -3.81
C PRO A 108 -0.94 12.73 -2.38
N LEU A 109 -0.75 11.90 -1.35
CA LEU A 109 -0.89 12.28 0.06
C LEU A 109 0.47 12.61 0.72
N VAL A 110 1.58 12.36 0.03
CA VAL A 110 2.94 12.53 0.54
C VAL A 110 3.84 13.21 -0.48
N LYS A 111 4.97 13.75 -0.03
CA LYS A 111 5.91 14.44 -0.93
C LYS A 111 6.62 13.48 -1.87
N GLU A 112 7.16 12.38 -1.35
CA GLU A 112 7.90 11.37 -2.13
C GLU A 112 7.62 9.96 -1.59
N ILE A 113 7.48 8.99 -2.49
CA ILE A 113 7.47 7.56 -2.18
C ILE A 113 8.72 6.90 -2.75
N PHE A 114 9.35 6.09 -1.92
CA PHE A 114 10.42 5.17 -2.29
C PHE A 114 9.85 3.76 -2.18
N THR A 115 9.73 3.04 -3.29
CA THR A 115 9.10 1.72 -3.29
C THR A 115 10.08 0.63 -3.71
N VAL A 116 10.10 -0.47 -2.94
CA VAL A 116 10.97 -1.62 -3.16
C VAL A 116 10.14 -2.83 -3.56
N GLU A 117 10.50 -3.45 -4.67
CA GLU A 117 9.88 -4.68 -5.17
C GLU A 117 10.95 -5.71 -5.52
N ARG A 118 10.72 -6.99 -5.13
CA ARG A 118 11.66 -8.09 -5.40
C ARG A 118 11.43 -8.76 -6.75
N ILE A 119 10.25 -8.60 -7.36
CA ILE A 119 9.81 -9.26 -8.59
C ILE A 119 9.91 -8.28 -9.77
N PRO A 120 10.90 -8.44 -10.69
CA PRO A 120 11.15 -7.48 -11.77
C PRO A 120 9.94 -7.23 -12.68
N LYS A 121 9.14 -8.27 -12.93
CA LYS A 121 7.95 -8.17 -13.80
C LYS A 121 6.86 -7.29 -13.18
N LEU A 122 6.65 -7.39 -11.86
CA LEU A 122 5.70 -6.52 -11.14
C LEU A 122 6.22 -5.09 -11.12
N LEU A 123 7.49 -4.88 -10.76
CA LEU A 123 8.10 -3.56 -10.73
C LEU A 123 8.00 -2.81 -12.07
N ARG A 124 8.22 -3.49 -13.20
CA ARG A 124 8.06 -2.88 -14.53
C ARG A 124 6.62 -2.49 -14.81
N LYS A 125 5.66 -3.38 -14.52
CA LYS A 125 4.23 -3.11 -14.74
C LYS A 125 3.71 -1.99 -13.86
N SER A 126 4.06 -1.97 -12.57
CA SER A 126 3.64 -0.93 -11.63
C SER A 126 4.21 0.44 -12.02
N ARG A 127 5.50 0.50 -12.38
CA ARG A 127 6.13 1.74 -12.86
C ARG A 127 5.40 2.34 -14.08
N GLN A 128 4.99 1.50 -15.04
CA GLN A 128 4.24 1.96 -16.20
C GLN A 128 2.85 2.48 -15.80
N ARG A 129 2.10 1.71 -14.98
CA ARG A 129 0.77 2.13 -14.51
C ARG A 129 0.79 3.46 -13.76
N LEU A 130 1.76 3.64 -12.87
CA LEU A 130 1.85 4.86 -12.08
C LEU A 130 2.20 6.08 -12.95
N ARG A 131 3.02 5.91 -13.99
CA ARG A 131 3.27 6.94 -15.00
C ARG A 131 2.01 7.27 -15.81
N ASP A 132 1.22 6.25 -16.19
CA ASP A 132 -0.02 6.44 -16.93
C ASP A 132 -1.10 7.16 -16.11
N LEU A 133 -0.95 7.18 -14.78
CA LEU A 133 -1.77 7.92 -13.82
C LEU A 133 -1.15 9.25 -13.38
N ASP A 134 -0.08 9.72 -14.06
CA ASP A 134 0.63 10.97 -13.79
C ASP A 134 1.21 11.08 -12.36
N LEU A 135 1.58 9.94 -11.76
CA LEU A 135 2.19 9.87 -10.43
C LEU A 135 3.73 9.83 -10.56
N TYR A 136 4.36 11.01 -10.49
CA TYR A 136 5.80 11.18 -10.75
C TYR A 136 6.65 11.28 -9.48
N ASN A 137 6.06 11.39 -8.31
CA ASN A 137 6.75 11.48 -7.02
C ASN A 137 7.11 10.11 -6.43
N VAL A 138 7.25 9.09 -7.28
CA VAL A 138 7.55 7.70 -6.89
C VAL A 138 8.92 7.29 -7.44
N ARG A 139 9.80 6.80 -6.55
CA ARG A 139 11.10 6.21 -6.89
C ARG A 139 11.06 4.71 -6.70
N PHE A 140 11.52 3.97 -7.67
CA PHE A 140 11.43 2.51 -7.73
C PHE A 140 12.80 1.84 -7.56
N ARG A 141 12.85 0.80 -6.75
CA ARG A 141 14.02 -0.06 -6.57
C ARG A 141 13.65 -1.52 -6.74
N LEU A 142 14.41 -2.25 -7.56
CA LEU A 142 14.44 -3.71 -7.51
C LEU A 142 15.35 -4.12 -6.36
N GLY A 143 14.78 -4.77 -5.32
CA GLY A 143 15.54 -5.08 -4.12
C GLY A 143 14.84 -6.04 -3.17
N ASP A 144 15.59 -6.46 -2.16
CA ASP A 144 15.06 -7.18 -1.00
C ASP A 144 14.36 -6.18 -0.07
N GLY A 145 13.11 -6.47 0.29
CA GLY A 145 12.32 -5.64 1.20
C GLY A 145 12.83 -5.62 2.63
N TRP A 146 13.51 -6.69 3.08
CA TRP A 146 14.12 -6.77 4.41
C TRP A 146 15.21 -5.71 4.65
N ASP A 147 15.89 -5.28 3.57
CA ASP A 147 16.93 -4.26 3.66
C ASP A 147 16.39 -2.83 3.66
N GLY A 148 15.11 -2.63 3.30
CA GLY A 148 14.57 -1.31 3.08
C GLY A 148 15.32 -0.55 1.96
N TRP A 149 15.48 0.78 2.15
CA TRP A 149 16.26 1.60 1.21
C TRP A 149 17.02 2.73 1.94
N ARG A 150 18.05 2.37 2.71
CA ARG A 150 18.82 3.29 3.58
C ARG A 150 19.28 4.58 2.90
N LYS A 151 19.60 4.53 1.61
CA LYS A 151 20.17 5.69 0.88
C LYS A 151 19.33 6.96 0.99
N TYR A 152 18.01 6.82 1.13
CA TYR A 152 17.06 7.95 1.14
C TYR A 152 16.36 8.14 2.49
N GLY A 153 16.70 7.31 3.47
CA GLY A 153 16.24 7.49 4.85
C GLY A 153 16.91 8.68 5.55
N PRO A 154 16.46 9.05 6.76
CA PRO A 154 15.34 8.43 7.43
C PRO A 154 13.99 8.74 6.77
N TYR A 155 13.00 7.86 7.02
CA TYR A 155 11.64 7.98 6.49
C TYR A 155 10.67 8.39 7.58
N ASP A 156 9.77 9.31 7.23
CA ASP A 156 8.67 9.71 8.12
C ASP A 156 7.63 8.58 8.26
N GLY A 157 7.48 7.75 7.22
CA GLY A 157 6.60 6.59 7.22
C GLY A 157 7.19 5.42 6.47
N ILE A 158 6.91 4.21 6.94
CA ILE A 158 7.22 2.96 6.25
C ILE A 158 5.95 2.11 6.20
N ILE A 159 5.59 1.62 5.02
CA ILE A 159 4.46 0.72 4.83
C ILE A 159 4.93 -0.58 4.20
N VAL A 160 4.53 -1.73 4.77
CA VAL A 160 4.97 -3.04 4.29
C VAL A 160 3.75 -3.85 3.84
N ALA A 161 3.70 -4.16 2.55
CA ALA A 161 2.60 -4.90 1.91
C ALA A 161 2.85 -6.42 1.83
N ALA A 162 3.61 -6.95 2.79
CA ALA A 162 3.90 -8.38 2.95
C ALA A 162 4.11 -8.69 4.44
N ALA A 163 3.73 -9.88 4.90
CA ALA A 163 3.82 -10.25 6.31
C ALA A 163 5.22 -10.76 6.67
N ALA A 164 5.81 -10.20 7.70
CA ALA A 164 7.05 -10.69 8.31
C ALA A 164 6.74 -11.55 9.54
N PRO A 165 7.54 -12.59 9.86
CA PRO A 165 7.37 -13.34 11.11
C PRO A 165 7.55 -12.45 12.33
N ASP A 166 8.52 -11.51 12.27
CA ASP A 166 8.83 -10.49 13.28
C ASP A 166 9.11 -9.16 12.60
N ILE A 167 9.10 -8.07 13.38
CA ILE A 167 9.37 -6.73 12.87
C ILE A 167 10.83 -6.62 12.43
N PRO A 168 11.13 -6.30 11.15
CA PRO A 168 12.49 -6.21 10.67
C PRO A 168 13.27 -5.05 11.32
N PRO A 169 14.35 -5.29 12.08
CA PRO A 169 15.10 -4.23 12.76
C PRO A 169 15.65 -3.17 11.79
N LYS A 170 16.09 -3.59 10.61
CA LYS A 170 16.59 -2.69 9.56
C LYS A 170 15.55 -1.66 9.08
N LEU A 171 14.26 -1.95 9.18
CA LEU A 171 13.20 -0.99 8.84
C LEU A 171 12.99 0.00 9.98
N LEU A 172 13.06 -0.46 11.24
CA LEU A 172 12.99 0.42 12.41
C LEU A 172 14.13 1.44 12.43
N GLU A 173 15.35 1.01 12.11
CA GLU A 173 16.52 1.89 11.99
C GLU A 173 16.37 2.99 10.93
N GLN A 174 15.51 2.79 9.94
CA GLN A 174 15.26 3.73 8.86
C GLN A 174 14.08 4.68 9.12
N LEU A 175 13.40 4.58 10.27
CA LEU A 175 12.37 5.53 10.68
C LEU A 175 13.01 6.84 11.20
N ALA A 176 12.42 7.96 10.83
CA ALA A 176 12.69 9.25 11.46
C ALA A 176 12.14 9.28 12.91
N PRO A 177 12.64 10.14 13.80
CA PRO A 177 11.96 10.42 15.06
C PRO A 177 10.49 10.82 14.81
N GLY A 178 9.54 10.26 15.55
CA GLY A 178 8.11 10.39 15.33
C GLY A 178 7.57 9.63 14.13
N GLY A 179 8.45 8.99 13.34
CA GLY A 179 8.08 8.21 12.15
C GLY A 179 7.32 6.93 12.50
N ARG A 180 6.55 6.42 11.53
CA ARG A 180 5.67 5.26 11.72
C ARG A 180 5.97 4.14 10.73
N LEU A 181 5.97 2.91 11.22
CA LEU A 181 5.98 1.69 10.42
C LEU A 181 4.61 1.03 10.53
N VAL A 182 3.97 0.75 9.41
CA VAL A 182 2.74 -0.06 9.34
C VAL A 182 3.07 -1.37 8.62
N ILE A 183 2.93 -2.50 9.33
CA ILE A 183 3.41 -3.80 8.87
C ILE A 183 2.52 -4.94 9.38
N PRO A 184 2.19 -5.94 8.53
CA PRO A 184 1.63 -7.21 8.99
C PRO A 184 2.73 -8.07 9.63
N VAL A 185 2.48 -8.60 10.83
CA VAL A 185 3.43 -9.44 11.59
C VAL A 185 2.76 -10.75 11.99
N GLY A 186 3.48 -11.84 11.91
CA GLY A 186 3.05 -13.16 12.37
C GLY A 186 3.02 -14.24 11.31
N PRO A 187 2.83 -15.50 11.70
CA PRO A 187 2.78 -16.63 10.80
C PRO A 187 1.47 -16.65 9.98
N PRO A 188 1.46 -17.35 8.83
CA PRO A 188 0.25 -17.52 8.02
C PRO A 188 -0.96 -17.95 8.86
N GLY A 189 -2.11 -17.30 8.67
CA GLY A 189 -3.35 -17.53 9.40
C GLY A 189 -3.44 -16.89 10.79
N ARG A 190 -2.36 -16.27 11.30
CA ARG A 190 -2.30 -15.54 12.58
C ARG A 190 -1.49 -14.25 12.47
N GLN A 191 -1.75 -13.50 11.40
CA GLN A 191 -1.08 -12.22 11.17
C GLN A 191 -1.89 -11.08 11.78
N GLU A 192 -1.19 -10.15 12.38
CA GLU A 192 -1.72 -8.91 12.93
C GLU A 192 -1.12 -7.71 12.21
N LEU A 193 -1.96 -6.76 11.82
CA LEU A 193 -1.48 -5.49 11.32
C LEU A 193 -1.05 -4.63 12.49
N CYS A 194 0.21 -4.22 12.49
CA CYS A 194 0.80 -3.41 13.56
C CYS A 194 1.20 -2.03 13.05
N ARG A 195 0.99 -1.00 13.89
CA ARG A 195 1.62 0.30 13.74
C ARG A 195 2.69 0.44 14.83
N ILE A 196 3.90 0.72 14.42
CA ILE A 196 5.02 1.02 15.29
C ILE A 196 5.38 2.49 15.11
N THR A 197 5.40 3.27 16.18
CA THR A 197 5.80 4.68 16.17
C THR A 197 7.15 4.81 16.86
N ARG A 198 8.13 5.40 16.20
CA ARG A 198 9.42 5.69 16.81
C ARG A 198 9.30 6.92 17.70
N GLN A 199 9.50 6.73 19.00
CA GLN A 199 9.73 7.80 19.97
C GLN A 199 11.24 8.07 20.10
N ASP A 200 11.64 8.99 20.94
CA ASP A 200 13.04 9.38 21.08
C ASP A 200 13.94 8.19 21.50
N ASP A 201 13.51 7.40 22.47
CA ASP A 201 14.26 6.33 23.13
C ASP A 201 13.62 4.93 23.00
N HIS A 202 12.40 4.83 22.47
CA HIS A 202 11.68 3.56 22.36
C HIS A 202 10.75 3.51 21.15
N PHE A 203 10.08 2.36 20.95
CA PHE A 203 9.06 2.17 19.93
C PHE A 203 7.72 1.83 20.60
N GLU A 204 6.71 2.61 20.29
CA GLU A 204 5.33 2.30 20.68
C GLU A 204 4.68 1.36 19.66
N HIS A 205 3.98 0.34 20.17
CA HIS A 205 3.28 -0.64 19.35
C HIS A 205 1.77 -0.51 19.51
N CYS A 206 1.05 -0.49 18.39
CA CYS A 206 -0.40 -0.46 18.34
C CYS A 206 -0.91 -1.55 17.39
N SER A 207 -1.79 -2.42 17.88
CA SER A 207 -2.51 -3.38 17.05
C SER A 207 -3.62 -2.71 16.25
N LEU A 208 -3.72 -3.03 14.97
CA LEU A 208 -4.74 -2.53 14.04
C LEU A 208 -5.72 -3.64 13.62
N GLY A 209 -5.57 -4.86 14.18
CA GLY A 209 -6.41 -6.01 13.95
C GLY A 209 -5.81 -7.09 13.05
N ALA A 210 -6.54 -8.19 12.92
CA ALA A 210 -6.12 -9.36 12.15
C ALA A 210 -6.14 -9.09 10.64
N VAL A 211 -5.13 -9.62 9.92
CA VAL A 211 -5.00 -9.49 8.47
C VAL A 211 -4.45 -10.78 7.84
N SER A 212 -4.46 -10.83 6.50
CA SER A 212 -3.82 -11.92 5.75
C SER A 212 -3.06 -11.37 4.57
N PHE A 213 -1.75 -11.52 4.61
CA PHE A 213 -0.82 -11.08 3.57
C PHE A 213 0.04 -12.23 3.07
N VAL A 214 0.57 -12.08 1.86
CA VAL A 214 1.67 -12.90 1.36
C VAL A 214 2.91 -12.70 2.22
N PRO A 215 3.81 -13.70 2.36
CA PRO A 215 4.99 -13.56 3.20
C PRO A 215 6.01 -12.56 2.62
N LEU A 216 6.69 -11.84 3.50
CA LEU A 216 7.89 -11.07 3.17
C LEU A 216 9.06 -12.03 3.00
N VAL A 217 9.50 -12.24 1.75
CA VAL A 217 10.51 -13.22 1.39
C VAL A 217 11.83 -12.54 1.07
N HIS A 218 12.94 -13.11 1.55
CA HIS A 218 14.29 -12.65 1.26
C HIS A 218 14.68 -12.79 -0.21
N GLY A 219 15.60 -11.95 -0.64
CA GLY A 219 16.22 -11.99 -1.95
C GLY A 219 15.36 -11.38 -3.07
N LYS A 220 15.95 -11.39 -4.27
CA LYS A 220 15.31 -10.99 -5.53
C LYS A 220 14.98 -12.22 -6.35
N VAL A 221 13.96 -12.14 -7.21
CA VAL A 221 13.61 -13.21 -8.17
C VAL A 221 13.98 -12.77 -9.56
#